data_9de769c8ff1cfab8c7151f9dc7ecd002
#
_entry.id   9de769c8ff1cfab8c7151f9dc7ecd002
#
_cell.length_a   1.000
_cell.length_b   1.000
_cell.length_c   1.000
_cell.angle_alpha   90.00
_cell.angle_beta   90.00
_cell.angle_gamma   90.00
#
_symmetry.space_group_name_H-M   'P 1'
#
loop_
_entity.id
_entity.type
_entity.pdbx_description
1 polymer ?
#
loop_
_entity_poly.entity_id
_entity_poly.type
_entity_poly.pdbx_seq_one_letter_code
_entity_poly.pdbx_strand_id
1 'polypeptide(L)'
;MPLPSYWLLRHSMVMCLLLHSLVLMTLCFHHAATSCSKHCYCSESNGLSGGKTMRCSNLRLSEIPSDIPNDTRHLYLDYNLLTSIPANAFQNLPLLAELDLSHNELAVLEPGAFRGLADSLLFLDLSSNQLTTLDPEAFKGVKARSNLTGNPWHCDCRLQTVLPLLDLETVSLTGIVCQTAKPEDSGAQGVPFLLAKDLDLCVVRKKTTDVAMLVTMFGWFTMVISYLVYYVRHNQEDARRHLEYLKSLPSKQGKSEESSTISTVV
;
A
#
# COMPACT_ATOMS: atom_id res chain seq x y z
N MET A 1 0.55 75.85 41.58
CA MET A 1 1.39 74.74 42.02
C MET A 1 1.61 73.79 40.80
N PRO A 2 2.82 73.73 40.27
CA PRO A 2 3.08 72.82 39.15
C PRO A 2 3.27 71.42 39.71
N LEU A 3 2.49 70.46 39.22
CA LEU A 3 2.65 69.00 39.51
C LEU A 3 3.93 68.53 38.86
N PRO A 4 4.66 67.61 39.51
CA PRO A 4 6.07 67.41 39.25
C PRO A 4 6.34 66.59 38.02
N SER A 5 7.23 67.09 37.20
CA SER A 5 7.87 66.44 36.04
C SER A 5 8.47 65.04 36.34
N TYR A 6 8.49 64.61 37.57
CA TYR A 6 8.92 63.25 38.01
C TYR A 6 8.02 62.09 37.57
N TRP A 7 6.72 62.34 37.42
CA TRP A 7 5.76 61.30 37.02
C TRP A 7 5.89 60.94 35.54
N LEU A 8 6.09 61.96 34.71
CA LEU A 8 6.30 61.79 33.28
C LEU A 8 7.63 61.09 32.94
N LEU A 9 8.71 61.39 33.66
CA LEU A 9 10.02 60.76 33.51
C LEU A 9 9.97 59.28 33.91
N ARG A 10 9.25 58.97 35.00
CA ARG A 10 9.10 57.59 35.49
C ARG A 10 8.28 56.72 34.51
N HIS A 11 7.21 57.25 33.95
CA HIS A 11 6.42 56.58 32.92
C HIS A 11 7.21 56.39 31.64
N SER A 12 7.98 57.39 31.22
CA SER A 12 8.83 57.27 30.02
C SER A 12 9.93 56.23 30.19
N MET A 13 10.58 56.11 31.35
CA MET A 13 11.56 55.07 31.63
C MET A 13 10.97 53.67 31.67
N VAL A 14 9.79 53.48 32.27
CA VAL A 14 9.10 52.21 32.32
C VAL A 14 8.65 51.77 30.92
N MET A 15 8.13 52.66 30.10
CA MET A 15 7.77 52.40 28.70
C MET A 15 9.00 52.03 27.86
N CYS A 16 10.14 52.74 28.06
CA CYS A 16 11.38 52.44 27.36
C CYS A 16 11.94 51.06 27.74
N LEU A 17 11.86 50.69 29.02
CA LEU A 17 12.27 49.34 29.48
C LEU A 17 11.35 48.23 28.98
N LEU A 18 10.04 48.49 28.92
CA LEU A 18 9.06 47.54 28.34
C LEU A 18 9.27 47.38 26.84
N LEU A 19 9.51 48.45 26.10
CA LEU A 19 9.84 48.40 24.67
C LEU A 19 11.17 47.68 24.41
N HIS A 20 12.19 47.90 25.27
CA HIS A 20 13.48 47.20 25.17
C HIS A 20 13.32 45.72 25.45
N SER A 21 12.52 45.34 26.46
CA SER A 21 12.25 43.92 26.76
C SER A 21 11.44 43.24 25.65
N LEU A 22 10.48 43.95 25.03
CA LEU A 22 9.73 43.45 23.88
C LEU A 22 10.63 43.28 22.65
N VAL A 23 11.51 44.22 22.37
CA VAL A 23 12.49 44.12 21.27
C VAL A 23 13.49 42.98 21.53
N LEU A 24 13.96 42.81 22.76
CA LEU A 24 14.83 41.68 23.15
C LEU A 24 14.08 40.35 23.05
N MET A 25 12.82 40.28 23.47
CA MET A 25 11.97 39.08 23.28
C MET A 25 11.76 38.76 21.80
N THR A 26 11.46 39.79 20.98
CA THR A 26 11.28 39.56 19.52
C THR A 26 12.60 39.15 18.84
N LEU A 27 13.74 39.70 19.27
CA LEU A 27 15.05 39.31 18.79
C LEU A 27 15.43 37.86 19.25
N CYS A 28 15.09 37.48 20.49
CA CYS A 28 15.24 36.10 20.95
C CYS A 28 14.34 35.10 20.18
N PHE A 29 13.11 35.50 19.84
CA PHE A 29 12.24 34.65 19.01
C PHE A 29 12.72 34.55 17.56
N HIS A 30 13.45 35.54 17.02
CA HIS A 30 14.03 35.47 15.67
C HIS A 30 15.36 34.73 15.61
N HIS A 31 15.96 34.39 16.74
CA HIS A 31 17.16 33.52 16.84
C HIS A 31 16.87 32.16 17.43
N ALA A 32 15.67 31.60 17.25
CA ALA A 32 15.52 30.18 17.24
C ALA A 32 16.29 29.69 15.99
N ALA A 33 17.62 29.72 16.05
CA ALA A 33 18.45 29.00 15.11
C ALA A 33 17.91 27.58 15.11
N THR A 34 17.32 27.14 14.00
CA THR A 34 16.92 25.76 13.78
C THR A 34 18.18 24.94 13.95
N SER A 35 18.40 24.47 15.19
CA SER A 35 19.54 23.61 15.50
C SER A 35 19.35 22.33 14.73
N CYS A 36 20.34 21.96 13.98
CA CYS A 36 20.42 20.66 13.33
C CYS A 36 20.25 19.55 14.37
N SER A 37 19.62 18.44 13.99
CA SER A 37 19.55 17.24 14.82
C SER A 37 20.93 16.86 15.36
N LYS A 38 21.00 16.47 16.62
CA LYS A 38 22.27 16.25 17.38
C LYS A 38 23.23 15.28 16.69
N HIS A 39 22.77 14.45 15.79
CA HIS A 39 23.55 13.41 15.14
C HIS A 39 23.80 13.65 13.65
N CYS A 40 23.14 14.65 13.05
CA CYS A 40 23.24 14.96 11.62
C CYS A 40 24.11 16.18 11.38
N TYR A 41 24.72 16.25 10.21
CA TYR A 41 25.49 17.40 9.76
C TYR A 41 24.62 18.30 8.89
N CYS A 42 24.55 19.58 9.22
CA CYS A 42 23.86 20.58 8.40
C CYS A 42 24.84 21.57 7.81
N SER A 43 24.64 21.89 6.55
CA SER A 43 25.34 22.95 5.85
C SER A 43 24.35 23.83 5.10
N GLU A 44 24.66 25.12 4.98
CA GLU A 44 23.89 25.99 4.10
C GLU A 44 24.24 25.67 2.63
N SER A 45 23.22 25.63 1.78
CA SER A 45 23.42 25.50 0.35
C SER A 45 23.89 26.84 -0.20
N ASN A 46 25.10 26.89 -0.74
CA ASN A 46 25.71 28.10 -1.33
C ASN A 46 25.09 28.51 -2.68
N GLY A 47 23.88 28.02 -3.02
CA GLY A 47 23.18 28.32 -4.26
C GLY A 47 22.27 29.55 -4.16
N LEU A 48 21.97 30.15 -5.34
CA LEU A 48 21.04 31.30 -5.49
C LEU A 48 19.63 31.07 -4.92
N SER A 49 19.26 29.84 -4.60
CA SER A 49 17.91 29.46 -4.14
C SER A 49 17.79 29.25 -2.61
N GLY A 50 18.87 29.43 -1.83
CA GLY A 50 18.84 29.25 -0.37
C GLY A 50 18.39 27.85 0.08
N GLY A 51 18.47 27.59 1.38
CA GLY A 51 18.04 26.34 2.00
C GLY A 51 19.21 25.54 2.58
N LYS A 52 18.88 24.49 3.36
CA LYS A 52 19.88 23.67 4.05
C LYS A 52 20.01 22.29 3.43
N THR A 53 21.22 21.79 3.48
CA THR A 53 21.53 20.37 3.25
C THR A 53 21.71 19.69 4.60
N MET A 54 20.92 18.68 4.89
CA MET A 54 21.02 17.88 6.09
C MET A 54 21.47 16.46 5.75
N ARG A 55 22.59 16.03 6.32
CA ARG A 55 23.18 14.69 6.11
C ARG A 55 23.11 13.89 7.40
N CYS A 56 22.36 12.81 7.36
CA CYS A 56 22.20 11.84 8.44
C CYS A 56 22.62 10.43 7.97
N SER A 57 23.56 10.35 7.04
CA SER A 57 23.99 9.09 6.44
C SER A 57 24.77 8.23 7.43
N ASN A 58 24.54 6.91 7.42
CA ASN A 58 25.30 5.91 8.18
C ASN A 58 25.31 6.15 9.72
N LEU A 59 24.17 6.52 10.26
CA LEU A 59 23.99 6.79 11.70
C LEU A 59 23.21 5.69 12.44
N ARG A 60 22.87 4.59 11.75
CA ARG A 60 22.03 3.49 12.28
C ARG A 60 20.69 3.98 12.78
N LEU A 61 20.10 4.95 12.13
CA LEU A 61 18.78 5.46 12.46
C LEU A 61 17.71 4.40 12.14
N SER A 62 16.87 4.10 13.10
CA SER A 62 15.67 3.25 12.92
C SER A 62 14.42 4.07 12.64
N GLU A 63 14.46 5.38 12.87
CA GLU A 63 13.34 6.31 12.66
C GLU A 63 13.86 7.61 12.04
N ILE A 64 12.96 8.31 11.33
CA ILE A 64 13.25 9.61 10.74
C ILE A 64 13.40 10.64 11.89
N PRO A 65 14.46 11.47 11.90
CA PRO A 65 14.60 12.51 12.91
C PRO A 65 13.40 13.48 12.91
N SER A 66 12.89 13.80 14.09
CA SER A 66 11.73 14.67 14.24
C SER A 66 12.06 16.17 14.13
N ASP A 67 13.35 16.51 14.25
CA ASP A 67 13.89 17.87 14.36
C ASP A 67 14.59 18.34 13.06
N ILE A 68 14.04 17.92 11.90
CA ILE A 68 14.50 18.36 10.58
C ILE A 68 14.09 19.82 10.36
N PRO A 69 15.03 20.73 10.07
CA PRO A 69 14.70 22.12 9.78
C PRO A 69 13.75 22.25 8.58
N ASN A 70 12.73 23.12 8.68
CA ASN A 70 11.74 23.33 7.63
C ASN A 70 12.30 23.98 6.35
N ASP A 71 13.48 24.56 6.43
CA ASP A 71 14.24 25.13 5.32
C ASP A 71 15.21 24.14 4.68
N THR A 72 15.10 22.83 5.02
CA THR A 72 15.90 21.75 4.41
C THR A 72 15.49 21.55 2.96
N ARG A 73 16.49 21.57 2.07
CA ARG A 73 16.32 21.38 0.63
C ARG A 73 16.84 20.03 0.16
N HIS A 74 17.92 19.54 0.78
CA HIS A 74 18.50 18.23 0.50
C HIS A 74 18.60 17.45 1.80
N LEU A 75 17.99 16.29 1.87
CA LEU A 75 17.95 15.41 3.02
C LEU A 75 18.51 14.04 2.67
N TYR A 76 19.63 13.67 3.28
CA TYR A 76 20.29 12.39 3.10
C TYR A 76 20.10 11.54 4.35
N LEU A 77 19.36 10.45 4.21
CA LEU A 77 19.07 9.44 5.24
C LEU A 77 19.58 8.06 4.81
N ASP A 78 20.46 8.03 3.84
CA ASP A 78 21.06 6.83 3.27
C ASP A 78 21.90 6.03 4.29
N TYR A 79 22.08 4.73 4.02
CA TYR A 79 22.85 3.82 4.87
C TYR A 79 22.39 3.81 6.35
N ASN A 80 21.10 3.74 6.58
CA ASN A 80 20.51 3.63 7.92
C ASN A 80 19.70 2.32 8.07
N LEU A 81 18.92 2.19 9.13
CA LEU A 81 18.12 1.00 9.47
C LEU A 81 16.62 1.32 9.44
N LEU A 82 16.19 2.24 8.57
CA LEU A 82 14.79 2.60 8.42
C LEU A 82 14.02 1.44 7.80
N THR A 83 12.94 0.98 8.44
CA THR A 83 12.13 -0.14 7.98
C THR A 83 10.82 0.29 7.31
N SER A 84 10.31 1.47 7.63
CA SER A 84 9.10 2.04 7.04
C SER A 84 9.15 3.56 6.99
N ILE A 85 8.36 4.14 6.10
CA ILE A 85 8.12 5.58 6.05
C ILE A 85 6.64 5.80 6.43
N PRO A 86 6.36 6.43 7.58
CA PRO A 86 5.00 6.68 8.02
C PRO A 86 4.31 7.76 7.20
N ALA A 87 2.98 7.79 7.27
CA ALA A 87 2.18 8.84 6.63
C ALA A 87 2.62 10.24 7.12
N ASN A 88 2.71 11.18 6.19
CA ASN A 88 3.08 12.58 6.45
C ASN A 88 4.48 12.80 7.08
N ALA A 89 5.41 11.85 6.93
CA ALA A 89 6.75 11.92 7.51
C ALA A 89 7.51 13.21 7.17
N PHE A 90 7.27 13.77 6.00
CA PHE A 90 7.98 14.95 5.47
C PHE A 90 7.07 16.16 5.25
N GLN A 91 5.85 16.19 5.83
CA GLN A 91 4.85 17.24 5.57
C GLN A 91 5.31 18.65 5.93
N ASN A 92 6.27 18.79 6.85
CA ASN A 92 6.78 20.07 7.32
C ASN A 92 8.02 20.55 6.57
N LEU A 93 8.34 19.94 5.41
CA LEU A 93 9.52 20.24 4.61
C LEU A 93 9.13 20.80 3.22
N PRO A 94 8.54 21.98 3.15
CA PRO A 94 7.98 22.53 1.90
C PRO A 94 9.03 22.88 0.84
N LEU A 95 10.30 22.94 1.22
CA LEU A 95 11.41 23.26 0.31
C LEU A 95 12.23 22.04 -0.10
N LEU A 96 11.86 20.82 0.38
CA LEU A 96 12.62 19.62 0.13
C LEU A 96 12.61 19.27 -1.37
N ALA A 97 13.78 19.34 -2.00
CA ALA A 97 13.96 19.08 -3.41
C ALA A 97 14.64 17.73 -3.69
N GLU A 98 15.45 17.24 -2.75
CA GLU A 98 16.15 15.97 -2.86
C GLU A 98 16.03 15.19 -1.57
N LEU A 99 15.62 13.92 -1.69
CA LEU A 99 15.46 12.98 -0.58
C LEU A 99 16.14 11.67 -0.93
N ASP A 100 17.20 11.35 -0.21
CA ASP A 100 17.91 10.08 -0.32
C ASP A 100 17.59 9.17 0.86
N LEU A 101 16.91 8.08 0.56
CA LEU A 101 16.53 6.99 1.48
C LEU A 101 17.18 5.67 1.07
N SER A 102 18.19 5.72 0.20
CA SER A 102 18.84 4.52 -0.32
C SER A 102 19.57 3.74 0.80
N HIS A 103 19.85 2.46 0.52
CA HIS A 103 20.59 1.60 1.45
C HIS A 103 20.01 1.59 2.87
N ASN A 104 18.70 1.37 2.98
CA ASN A 104 17.97 1.15 4.20
C ASN A 104 17.30 -0.24 4.20
N GLU A 105 16.45 -0.50 5.18
CA GLU A 105 15.66 -1.73 5.30
C GLU A 105 14.17 -1.49 5.01
N LEU A 106 13.85 -0.49 4.16
CA LEU A 106 12.48 -0.09 3.90
C LEU A 106 11.70 -1.21 3.21
N ALA A 107 10.74 -1.77 3.92
CA ALA A 107 9.80 -2.76 3.40
C ALA A 107 8.42 -2.15 3.12
N VAL A 108 8.05 -1.07 3.80
CA VAL A 108 6.74 -0.44 3.73
C VAL A 108 6.85 1.07 3.56
N LEU A 109 6.12 1.58 2.59
CA LEU A 109 5.81 3.02 2.44
C LEU A 109 4.32 3.19 2.73
N GLU A 110 3.98 3.89 3.82
CA GLU A 110 2.57 4.07 4.18
C GLU A 110 1.84 4.99 3.20
N PRO A 111 0.52 4.85 3.03
CA PRO A 111 -0.28 5.77 2.23
C PRO A 111 -0.06 7.22 2.68
N GLY A 112 0.32 8.10 1.76
CA GLY A 112 0.65 9.49 2.06
C GLY A 112 2.03 9.71 2.70
N ALA A 113 2.97 8.75 2.62
CA ALA A 113 4.34 8.87 3.13
C ALA A 113 5.04 10.14 2.63
N PHE A 114 4.87 10.48 1.36
CA PHE A 114 5.48 11.66 0.73
C PHE A 114 4.50 12.84 0.59
N ARG A 115 3.41 12.84 1.35
CA ARG A 115 2.45 13.94 1.33
C ARG A 115 3.12 15.26 1.74
N GLY A 116 2.82 16.34 1.00
CA GLY A 116 3.42 17.67 1.20
C GLY A 116 4.65 17.92 0.32
N LEU A 117 5.18 16.88 -0.37
CA LEU A 117 6.35 17.01 -1.23
C LEU A 117 6.01 17.12 -2.73
N ALA A 118 4.74 17.09 -3.09
CA ALA A 118 4.26 17.01 -4.47
C ALA A 118 4.82 18.13 -5.39
N ASP A 119 4.98 19.34 -4.85
CA ASP A 119 5.38 20.52 -5.62
C ASP A 119 6.87 20.87 -5.45
N SER A 120 7.56 20.28 -4.48
CA SER A 120 8.94 20.65 -4.13
C SER A 120 9.96 19.56 -4.50
N LEU A 121 9.59 18.27 -4.36
CA LEU A 121 10.53 17.18 -4.55
C LEU A 121 10.85 16.97 -6.04
N LEU A 122 12.13 16.98 -6.36
CA LEU A 122 12.66 16.79 -7.70
C LEU A 122 13.32 15.43 -7.87
N PHE A 123 13.95 14.92 -6.78
CA PHE A 123 14.65 13.64 -6.80
C PHE A 123 14.37 12.84 -5.53
N LEU A 124 14.08 11.53 -5.70
CA LEU A 124 13.80 10.57 -4.64
C LEU A 124 14.60 9.28 -4.88
N ASP A 125 15.54 8.98 -3.99
CA ASP A 125 16.25 7.70 -4.03
C ASP A 125 15.71 6.72 -3.01
N LEU A 126 15.17 5.61 -3.49
CA LEU A 126 14.67 4.47 -2.70
C LEU A 126 15.43 3.18 -3.05
N SER A 127 16.58 3.30 -3.70
CA SER A 127 17.33 2.15 -4.15
C SER A 127 17.92 1.35 -2.98
N SER A 128 18.20 0.07 -3.23
CA SER A 128 18.86 -0.82 -2.26
C SER A 128 18.10 -0.87 -0.92
N ASN A 129 16.81 -1.14 -1.00
CA ASN A 129 15.90 -1.35 0.13
C ASN A 129 15.25 -2.74 0.09
N GLN A 130 14.20 -2.96 0.87
CA GLN A 130 13.44 -4.23 0.95
C GLN A 130 12.03 -4.09 0.37
N LEU A 131 11.81 -3.14 -0.55
CA LEU A 131 10.50 -2.91 -1.15
C LEU A 131 10.13 -4.06 -2.09
N THR A 132 9.00 -4.70 -1.84
CA THR A 132 8.47 -5.77 -2.70
C THR A 132 7.33 -5.30 -3.59
N THR A 133 6.60 -4.28 -3.15
CA THR A 133 5.45 -3.70 -3.85
C THR A 133 5.38 -2.19 -3.58
N LEU A 134 4.59 -1.49 -4.36
CA LEU A 134 4.35 -0.06 -4.19
C LEU A 134 2.86 0.20 -3.94
N ASP A 135 2.57 1.08 -2.98
CA ASP A 135 1.24 1.64 -2.83
C ASP A 135 1.15 2.97 -3.61
N PRO A 136 0.23 3.11 -4.58
CA PRO A 136 0.08 4.34 -5.33
C PRO A 136 -0.26 5.55 -4.46
N GLU A 137 -0.95 5.34 -3.33
CA GLU A 137 -1.29 6.44 -2.41
C GLU A 137 -0.07 6.98 -1.65
N ALA A 138 1.02 6.21 -1.52
CA ALA A 138 2.27 6.69 -0.95
C ALA A 138 2.92 7.77 -1.83
N PHE A 139 2.78 7.66 -3.16
CA PHE A 139 3.36 8.56 -4.16
C PHE A 139 2.37 9.59 -4.71
N LYS A 140 1.19 9.69 -4.14
CA LYS A 140 0.14 10.55 -4.69
C LYS A 140 0.57 12.00 -4.84
N GLY A 141 0.58 12.47 -6.10
CA GLY A 141 0.98 13.83 -6.48
C GLY A 141 2.50 14.05 -6.58
N VAL A 142 3.34 13.10 -6.20
CA VAL A 142 4.79 13.19 -6.32
C VAL A 142 5.21 13.08 -7.78
N LYS A 143 5.97 14.05 -8.26
CA LYS A 143 6.50 14.12 -9.63
C LYS A 143 8.02 14.00 -9.66
N ALA A 144 8.61 13.63 -8.53
CA ALA A 144 10.05 13.50 -8.39
C ALA A 144 10.57 12.35 -9.27
N ARG A 145 11.72 12.57 -9.90
CA ARG A 145 12.45 11.49 -10.55
C ARG A 145 12.92 10.49 -9.50
N SER A 146 12.46 9.25 -9.62
CA SER A 146 12.63 8.23 -8.59
C SER A 146 13.58 7.13 -9.02
N ASN A 147 14.51 6.77 -8.14
CA ASN A 147 15.38 5.59 -8.26
C ASN A 147 14.82 4.47 -7.38
N LEU A 148 14.44 3.35 -8.00
CA LEU A 148 13.83 2.19 -7.36
C LEU A 148 14.66 0.90 -7.52
N THR A 149 15.92 1.01 -7.94
CA THR A 149 16.79 -0.14 -8.22
C THR A 149 17.17 -0.91 -6.94
N GLY A 150 17.57 -2.17 -7.10
CA GLY A 150 18.12 -2.94 -5.98
C GLY A 150 17.12 -3.29 -4.87
N ASN A 151 15.82 -3.35 -5.20
CA ASN A 151 14.77 -3.82 -4.30
C ASN A 151 14.29 -5.22 -4.71
N PRO A 152 13.81 -6.06 -3.77
CA PRO A 152 13.34 -7.42 -4.06
C PRO A 152 11.90 -7.42 -4.60
N TRP A 153 11.69 -6.88 -5.80
CA TRP A 153 10.37 -6.66 -6.38
C TRP A 153 9.58 -7.96 -6.56
N HIS A 154 8.33 -7.94 -6.10
CA HIS A 154 7.30 -8.89 -6.45
C HIS A 154 6.48 -8.32 -7.62
N CYS A 155 6.72 -8.82 -8.83
CA CYS A 155 6.06 -8.33 -10.03
C CYS A 155 4.69 -8.97 -10.19
N ASP A 156 3.67 -8.15 -10.02
CA ASP A 156 2.26 -8.52 -10.20
C ASP A 156 1.53 -7.42 -10.99
N CYS A 157 0.25 -7.61 -11.21
CA CYS A 157 -0.58 -6.62 -11.89
C CYS A 157 -0.58 -5.25 -11.17
N ARG A 158 -0.47 -5.22 -9.83
CA ARG A 158 -0.44 -3.96 -9.06
C ARG A 158 0.83 -3.17 -9.40
N LEU A 159 1.99 -3.80 -9.32
CA LEU A 159 3.26 -3.15 -9.67
C LEU A 159 3.26 -2.67 -11.12
N GLN A 160 2.72 -3.48 -12.04
CA GLN A 160 2.59 -3.14 -13.46
C GLN A 160 1.74 -1.89 -13.70
N THR A 161 0.72 -1.65 -12.89
CA THR A 161 -0.14 -0.46 -13.01
C THR A 161 0.43 0.79 -12.36
N VAL A 162 1.27 0.64 -11.33
CA VAL A 162 1.82 1.76 -10.55
C VAL A 162 3.08 2.35 -11.18
N LEU A 163 4.01 1.50 -11.64
CA LEU A 163 5.29 1.96 -12.17
C LEU A 163 5.19 3.01 -13.29
N PRO A 164 4.27 2.90 -14.26
CA PRO A 164 4.11 3.90 -15.32
C PRO A 164 3.59 5.27 -14.84
N LEU A 165 3.09 5.34 -13.60
CA LEU A 165 2.61 6.60 -13.00
C LEU A 165 3.73 7.42 -12.37
N LEU A 166 4.92 6.83 -12.21
CA LEU A 166 6.09 7.45 -11.60
C LEU A 166 7.05 7.97 -12.66
N ASP A 167 7.69 9.11 -12.39
CA ASP A 167 8.86 9.55 -13.17
C ASP A 167 10.08 8.77 -12.69
N LEU A 168 10.52 7.82 -13.48
CA LEU A 168 11.61 6.91 -13.11
C LEU A 168 12.95 7.40 -13.68
N GLU A 169 13.99 7.32 -12.86
CA GLU A 169 15.33 7.53 -13.29
C GLU A 169 15.77 6.46 -14.33
N THR A 170 16.65 6.83 -15.25
CA THR A 170 17.08 5.94 -16.34
C THR A 170 17.64 4.60 -15.85
N VAL A 171 18.34 4.60 -14.70
CA VAL A 171 18.87 3.38 -14.09
C VAL A 171 17.75 2.43 -13.64
N SER A 172 16.59 2.94 -13.26
CA SER A 172 15.43 2.14 -12.86
C SER A 172 14.84 1.34 -14.02
N LEU A 173 15.04 1.76 -15.27
CA LEU A 173 14.52 1.03 -16.44
C LEU A 173 15.11 -0.38 -16.56
N THR A 174 16.37 -0.55 -16.19
CA THR A 174 17.06 -1.85 -16.20
C THR A 174 17.19 -2.45 -14.81
N GLY A 175 17.16 -1.63 -13.77
CA GLY A 175 17.44 -2.02 -12.38
C GLY A 175 16.23 -2.47 -11.57
N ILE A 176 15.01 -2.32 -12.09
CA ILE A 176 13.81 -2.94 -11.49
C ILE A 176 13.70 -4.35 -12.02
N VAL A 177 14.23 -5.32 -11.26
CA VAL A 177 14.24 -6.74 -11.62
C VAL A 177 13.29 -7.51 -10.71
N CYS A 178 12.43 -8.33 -11.32
CA CYS A 178 11.47 -9.15 -10.58
C CYS A 178 12.20 -10.27 -9.83
N GLN A 179 12.19 -10.25 -8.51
CA GLN A 179 12.68 -11.39 -7.71
C GLN A 179 11.66 -12.51 -7.68
N THR A 180 10.40 -12.16 -7.57
CA THR A 180 9.25 -13.07 -7.68
C THR A 180 8.19 -12.46 -8.59
N ALA A 181 7.29 -13.29 -9.13
CA ALA A 181 6.23 -12.81 -10.02
C ALA A 181 4.91 -13.56 -9.79
N LYS A 182 3.80 -12.89 -10.10
CA LYS A 182 2.47 -13.48 -10.12
C LYS A 182 1.74 -13.05 -11.40
N PRO A 183 1.29 -14.00 -12.25
CA PRO A 183 1.38 -15.47 -12.08
C PRO A 183 2.82 -16.00 -12.22
N GLU A 184 3.14 -17.09 -11.51
CA GLU A 184 4.50 -17.67 -11.46
C GLU A 184 5.01 -18.11 -12.83
N ASP A 185 4.11 -18.51 -13.71
CA ASP A 185 4.37 -18.95 -15.08
C ASP A 185 4.46 -17.78 -16.09
N SER A 186 4.51 -16.54 -15.60
CA SER A 186 4.57 -15.34 -16.46
C SER A 186 5.90 -15.17 -17.20
N GLY A 187 6.97 -15.79 -16.70
CA GLY A 187 8.33 -15.56 -17.22
C GLY A 187 8.96 -14.23 -16.79
N ALA A 188 8.34 -13.52 -15.82
CA ALA A 188 8.81 -12.24 -15.36
C ALA A 188 10.02 -12.31 -14.42
N GLN A 189 10.22 -13.46 -13.74
CA GLN A 189 11.28 -13.61 -12.75
C GLN A 189 12.67 -13.47 -13.37
N GLY A 190 13.53 -12.66 -12.75
CA GLY A 190 14.89 -12.40 -13.22
C GLY A 190 14.98 -11.42 -14.41
N VAL A 191 13.85 -10.89 -14.88
CA VAL A 191 13.81 -9.99 -16.04
C VAL A 191 13.68 -8.54 -15.58
N PRO A 192 14.40 -7.59 -16.24
CA PRO A 192 14.13 -6.16 -16.05
C PRO A 192 12.70 -5.83 -16.47
N PHE A 193 11.88 -5.50 -15.49
CA PHE A 193 10.43 -5.46 -15.64
C PHE A 193 9.95 -4.47 -16.71
N LEU A 194 10.54 -3.27 -16.73
CA LEU A 194 10.14 -2.20 -17.65
C LEU A 194 10.58 -2.43 -19.11
N LEU A 195 11.53 -3.34 -19.36
CA LEU A 195 11.98 -3.71 -20.68
C LEU A 195 11.18 -4.87 -21.30
N ALA A 196 10.44 -5.60 -20.50
CA ALA A 196 9.64 -6.75 -20.92
C ALA A 196 8.30 -6.29 -21.51
N LYS A 197 8.31 -5.77 -22.74
CA LYS A 197 7.15 -5.17 -23.42
C LYS A 197 5.95 -6.12 -23.63
N ASP A 198 6.22 -7.42 -23.71
CA ASP A 198 5.18 -8.45 -23.96
C ASP A 198 4.63 -9.05 -22.66
N LEU A 199 5.07 -8.54 -21.52
CA LEU A 199 4.71 -9.03 -20.21
C LEU A 199 3.42 -8.38 -19.73
N ASP A 200 2.33 -9.14 -19.69
CA ASP A 200 1.07 -8.72 -19.10
C ASP A 200 0.73 -9.58 -17.90
N LEU A 201 0.95 -9.02 -16.71
CA LEU A 201 0.67 -9.67 -15.42
C LEU A 201 -0.78 -9.45 -14.96
N CYS A 202 -1.55 -8.63 -15.67
CA CYS A 202 -2.94 -8.35 -15.33
C CYS A 202 -3.91 -9.32 -16.00
N VAL A 203 -3.47 -10.06 -17.00
CA VAL A 203 -4.30 -11.08 -17.63
C VAL A 203 -4.44 -12.29 -16.71
N VAL A 204 -5.65 -12.51 -16.22
CA VAL A 204 -6.01 -13.75 -15.53
C VAL A 204 -6.02 -14.89 -16.56
N ARG A 205 -4.91 -15.58 -16.73
CA ARG A 205 -4.89 -16.83 -17.50
C ARG A 205 -5.75 -17.87 -16.75
N LYS A 206 -7.01 -18.03 -17.18
CA LYS A 206 -7.83 -19.17 -16.76
C LYS A 206 -7.07 -20.42 -17.19
N LYS A 207 -6.55 -21.16 -16.22
CA LYS A 207 -5.86 -22.42 -16.52
C LYS A 207 -6.85 -23.29 -17.29
N THR A 208 -6.44 -23.79 -18.45
CA THR A 208 -7.27 -24.66 -19.31
C THR A 208 -7.79 -25.87 -18.52
N THR A 209 -7.04 -26.32 -17.50
CA THR A 209 -7.42 -27.33 -16.52
C THR A 209 -8.68 -26.98 -15.74
N ASP A 210 -8.88 -25.71 -15.37
CA ASP A 210 -10.07 -25.28 -14.58
C ASP A 210 -11.33 -25.35 -15.47
N VAL A 211 -11.21 -24.99 -16.74
CA VAL A 211 -12.31 -25.09 -17.71
C VAL A 211 -12.63 -26.56 -18.00
N ALA A 212 -11.62 -27.41 -18.21
CA ALA A 212 -11.81 -28.85 -18.42
C ALA A 212 -12.46 -29.52 -17.20
N MET A 213 -12.04 -29.16 -16.00
CA MET A 213 -12.60 -29.65 -14.74
C MET A 213 -14.08 -29.25 -14.58
N LEU A 214 -14.42 -28.00 -14.87
CA LEU A 214 -15.81 -27.52 -14.86
C LEU A 214 -16.68 -28.29 -15.89
N VAL A 215 -16.20 -28.46 -17.11
CA VAL A 215 -16.93 -29.18 -18.17
C VAL A 215 -17.15 -30.63 -17.76
N THR A 216 -16.16 -31.32 -17.22
CA THR A 216 -16.29 -32.70 -16.75
C THR A 216 -17.25 -32.80 -15.56
N MET A 217 -17.20 -31.89 -14.58
CA MET A 217 -18.14 -31.87 -13.46
C MET A 217 -19.58 -31.65 -13.93
N PHE A 218 -19.84 -30.67 -14.81
CA PHE A 218 -21.17 -30.47 -15.36
C PHE A 218 -21.68 -31.66 -16.17
N GLY A 219 -20.82 -32.28 -16.97
CA GLY A 219 -21.13 -33.51 -17.69
C GLY A 219 -21.55 -34.65 -16.74
N TRP A 220 -20.81 -34.84 -15.67
CA TRP A 220 -21.13 -35.85 -14.64
C TRP A 220 -22.45 -35.55 -13.93
N PHE A 221 -22.69 -34.31 -13.50
CA PHE A 221 -23.95 -33.93 -12.86
C PHE A 221 -25.16 -34.14 -13.78
N THR A 222 -25.06 -33.77 -15.05
CA THR A 222 -26.15 -33.96 -16.01
C THR A 222 -26.45 -35.46 -16.21
N MET A 223 -25.41 -36.31 -16.25
CA MET A 223 -25.59 -37.78 -16.34
C MET A 223 -26.28 -38.32 -15.10
N VAL A 224 -25.86 -37.92 -13.90
CA VAL A 224 -26.47 -38.39 -12.64
C VAL A 224 -27.94 -37.94 -12.53
N ILE A 225 -28.24 -36.68 -12.86
CA ILE A 225 -29.61 -36.18 -12.83
C ILE A 225 -30.48 -36.91 -13.85
N SER A 226 -30.00 -37.15 -15.06
CA SER A 226 -30.71 -37.88 -16.09
C SER A 226 -31.00 -39.31 -15.65
N TYR A 227 -30.02 -39.99 -15.03
CA TYR A 227 -30.21 -41.32 -14.46
C TYR A 227 -31.27 -41.34 -13.33
N LEU A 228 -31.23 -40.37 -12.41
CA LEU A 228 -32.21 -40.26 -11.33
C LEU A 228 -33.61 -40.02 -11.86
N VAL A 229 -33.77 -39.14 -12.85
CA VAL A 229 -35.08 -38.90 -13.49
C VAL A 229 -35.59 -40.17 -14.18
N TYR A 230 -34.72 -40.87 -14.91
CA TYR A 230 -35.07 -42.15 -15.55
C TYR A 230 -35.52 -43.19 -14.51
N TYR A 231 -34.73 -43.35 -13.43
CA TYR A 231 -35.00 -44.32 -12.36
C TYR A 231 -36.35 -44.02 -11.63
N VAL A 232 -36.60 -42.75 -11.30
CA VAL A 232 -37.86 -42.36 -10.65
C VAL A 232 -39.06 -42.59 -11.59
N ARG A 233 -38.95 -42.27 -12.87
CA ARG A 233 -40.03 -42.52 -13.86
C ARG A 233 -40.28 -44.02 -14.04
N HIS A 234 -39.23 -44.82 -14.13
CA HIS A 234 -39.37 -46.27 -14.30
C HIS A 234 -40.02 -46.92 -13.05
N ASN A 235 -39.56 -46.55 -11.87
CA ASN A 235 -40.20 -47.03 -10.60
C ASN A 235 -41.65 -46.61 -10.45
N GLN A 236 -41.99 -45.41 -10.87
CA GLN A 236 -43.40 -44.95 -10.82
C GLN A 236 -44.26 -45.75 -11.82
N GLU A 237 -43.73 -46.08 -12.96
CA GLU A 237 -44.43 -46.88 -13.98
C GLU A 237 -44.63 -48.32 -13.50
N ASP A 238 -43.62 -48.93 -12.88
CA ASP A 238 -43.75 -50.28 -12.29
C ASP A 238 -44.72 -50.31 -11.12
N ALA A 239 -44.67 -49.30 -10.25
CA ALA A 239 -45.63 -49.18 -9.15
C ALA A 239 -47.09 -49.01 -9.66
N ARG A 240 -47.26 -48.27 -10.77
CA ARG A 240 -48.59 -48.07 -11.40
C ARG A 240 -49.09 -49.38 -12.02
N ARG A 241 -48.24 -50.13 -12.71
CA ARG A 241 -48.57 -51.46 -13.26
C ARG A 241 -48.94 -52.43 -12.16
N HIS A 242 -48.22 -52.40 -11.05
CA HIS A 242 -48.54 -53.26 -9.90
C HIS A 242 -49.89 -52.90 -9.25
N LEU A 243 -50.20 -51.63 -9.16
CA LEU A 243 -51.52 -51.19 -8.70
C LEU A 243 -52.67 -51.59 -9.64
N GLU A 244 -52.44 -51.50 -10.95
CA GLU A 244 -53.42 -51.98 -11.96
C GLU A 244 -53.63 -53.49 -11.89
N TYR A 245 -52.54 -54.25 -11.68
CA TYR A 245 -52.61 -55.67 -11.47
C TYR A 245 -53.42 -56.03 -10.22
N LEU A 246 -53.18 -55.35 -9.09
CA LEU A 246 -53.97 -55.58 -7.84
C LEU A 246 -55.45 -55.21 -8.01
N LYS A 247 -55.78 -54.20 -8.80
CA LYS A 247 -57.17 -53.85 -9.14
C LYS A 247 -57.86 -54.85 -10.06
N SER A 248 -57.12 -55.59 -10.89
CA SER A 248 -57.62 -56.58 -11.81
C SER A 248 -57.88 -57.95 -11.14
N LEU A 249 -57.39 -58.18 -9.92
CA LEU A 249 -57.66 -59.40 -9.17
C LEU A 249 -59.13 -59.45 -8.72
N PRO A 250 -59.84 -60.54 -8.98
CA PRO A 250 -61.24 -60.68 -8.57
C PRO A 250 -61.35 -60.60 -7.03
N SER A 251 -62.15 -59.69 -6.56
CA SER A 251 -62.39 -59.51 -5.12
C SER A 251 -63.06 -60.80 -4.59
N LYS A 252 -62.29 -61.66 -3.88
CA LYS A 252 -62.87 -62.71 -3.05
C LYS A 252 -63.63 -62.06 -1.92
N GLN A 253 -64.91 -61.86 -2.09
CA GLN A 253 -65.84 -61.54 -1.02
C GLN A 253 -65.92 -62.73 -0.05
N GLY A 254 -65.37 -62.58 1.11
CA GLY A 254 -65.39 -63.63 2.11
C GLY A 254 -64.86 -63.21 3.45
N LYS A 255 -65.71 -62.62 4.27
CA LYS A 255 -65.77 -62.66 5.74
C LYS A 255 -64.51 -62.63 6.59
N SER A 256 -64.55 -61.61 7.44
CA SER A 256 -64.26 -61.58 8.90
C SER A 256 -62.82 -61.68 9.40
N GLU A 257 -62.52 -60.61 10.22
CA GLU A 257 -61.75 -60.64 11.48
C GLU A 257 -60.22 -60.84 11.33
N GLU A 258 -59.42 -59.89 11.60
CA GLU A 258 -58.82 -59.56 12.92
C GLU A 258 -57.74 -58.53 12.79
N SER A 259 -57.71 -57.67 13.73
CA SER A 259 -56.73 -56.68 14.08
C SER A 259 -55.28 -57.24 14.06
N SER A 260 -54.40 -56.60 13.38
CA SER A 260 -53.00 -56.49 13.86
C SER A 260 -52.25 -55.31 13.24
N THR A 261 -51.87 -54.48 14.15
CA THR A 261 -50.92 -53.35 14.01
C THR A 261 -49.71 -53.67 13.18
N ILE A 262 -49.48 -52.91 12.12
CA ILE A 262 -48.16 -52.89 11.44
C ILE A 262 -47.49 -51.58 11.84
N SER A 263 -46.42 -51.76 12.62
CA SER A 263 -45.41 -50.76 12.94
C SER A 263 -44.76 -50.21 11.69
N THR A 264 -44.78 -48.92 11.54
CA THR A 264 -43.92 -48.15 10.62
C THR A 264 -42.47 -48.37 10.97
N VAL A 265 -41.66 -48.77 9.99
CA VAL A 265 -40.23 -48.64 10.01
C VAL A 265 -39.86 -47.67 8.90
N VAL A 266 -39.14 -46.61 9.39
CA VAL A 266 -38.54 -45.52 8.62
C VAL A 266 -37.54 -45.99 7.61
#